data_aa6031eff6c4a6a86cfe2645f7db39c7
#
_entry.id   aa6031eff6c4a6a86cfe2645f7db39c7
#
_cell.length_a   1.000
_cell.length_b   1.000
_cell.length_c   1.000
_cell.angle_alpha   90.00
_cell.angle_beta   90.00
_cell.angle_gamma   90.00
#
_symmetry.space_group_name_H-M   'P 1'
#
loop_
_entity.id
_entity.type
_entity.pdbx_description
1 polymer ?
#
loop_
_entity_poly.entity_id
_entity_poly.type
_entity_poly.pdbx_seq_one_letter_code
_entity_poly.pdbx_strand_id
1 'polypeptide(L)'
;MKKFITLLGMAGLNIQLFADPKIDKQLNSTNQAISNDILDELQLVNPNNSPIISHILRGGRVSETTSTAIEWIDHYERKVTSSLKVALSAGATEIQVIDEDILVQDALLSIGDEIVKVIKVKTDNKADVTRGYAGTTSTTGNIAANTIVQSLGIEMEEGGELKKSSVRLPVHITNNTGIIYEEYEVTETAKHLNPHGQGGLSVRELESQKKKDEMLGIMENKLLNGVKYVNGKLRISGGIKSLIKEHGIVLDAGNQPFSVDLLTTAVKAIVNKGNPGAADLKAGKYFVCVPWDIAIQINKLNKDIVRADIKEKVTGTVITEIVTNAGVVSVFPAPSLAPNEFLLINLNEVSLRQLYPIKEEVGAKTALADNYFLHGEYAHQIKNLPFQVHVKNVKIS
;
A
#
# COMPACT_ATOMS: atom_id res chain seq x y z
N MET A 1 50.18 25.53 18.60
CA MET A 1 50.03 26.25 17.34
C MET A 1 50.57 25.52 16.12
N LYS A 2 51.77 24.92 16.12
CA LYS A 2 52.33 24.18 14.94
C LYS A 2 51.48 22.98 14.49
N LYS A 3 50.86 22.19 15.39
CA LYS A 3 50.01 21.07 15.02
C LYS A 3 48.66 21.47 14.39
N PHE A 4 48.15 22.64 14.72
CA PHE A 4 46.89 23.17 14.16
C PHE A 4 47.05 23.67 12.73
N ILE A 5 48.21 24.26 12.44
CA ILE A 5 48.52 24.78 11.09
C ILE A 5 48.74 23.61 10.11
N THR A 6 49.32 22.49 10.57
CA THR A 6 49.49 21.28 9.73
C THR A 6 48.15 20.59 9.37
N LEU A 7 47.18 20.60 10.31
CA LEU A 7 45.86 20.06 10.04
C LEU A 7 45.03 20.92 9.08
N LEU A 8 45.14 22.26 9.20
CA LEU A 8 44.49 23.18 8.26
C LEU A 8 45.13 23.12 6.87
N GLY A 9 46.45 22.89 6.79
CA GLY A 9 47.17 22.71 5.52
C GLY A 9 46.72 21.43 4.80
N MET A 10 46.49 20.32 5.51
CA MET A 10 46.01 19.08 4.90
C MET A 10 44.56 19.18 4.41
N ALA A 11 43.69 19.82 5.18
CA ALA A 11 42.30 20.08 4.76
C ALA A 11 42.24 21.03 3.54
N GLY A 12 43.11 22.04 3.51
CA GLY A 12 43.21 22.95 2.37
C GLY A 12 43.80 22.29 1.10
N LEU A 13 44.74 21.36 1.29
CA LEU A 13 45.34 20.61 0.16
C LEU A 13 44.31 19.68 -0.50
N ASN A 14 43.46 19.00 0.29
CA ASN A 14 42.42 18.14 -0.24
C ASN A 14 41.34 18.92 -1.01
N ILE A 15 40.96 20.10 -0.54
CA ILE A 15 39.98 20.95 -1.23
C ILE A 15 40.55 21.54 -2.52
N GLN A 16 41.84 21.89 -2.53
CA GLN A 16 42.51 22.44 -3.74
C GLN A 16 42.75 21.38 -4.83
N LEU A 17 43.01 20.13 -4.47
CA LEU A 17 43.14 19.01 -5.42
C LEU A 17 41.86 18.76 -6.23
N PHE A 18 40.68 19.03 -5.62
CA PHE A 18 39.40 18.90 -6.32
C PHE A 18 38.92 20.19 -7.01
N ALA A 19 39.52 21.33 -6.71
CA ALA A 19 39.07 22.64 -7.20
C ALA A 19 39.98 23.23 -8.32
N ASP A 20 41.14 22.64 -8.62
CA ASP A 20 42.07 23.18 -9.62
C ASP A 20 41.99 22.42 -10.94
N PRO A 21 41.23 22.93 -11.94
CA PRO A 21 41.10 22.30 -13.25
C PRO A 21 42.41 22.28 -14.07
N LYS A 22 43.46 22.97 -13.60
CA LYS A 22 44.76 22.97 -14.28
C LYS A 22 45.60 21.74 -13.94
N ILE A 23 45.48 21.23 -12.69
CA ILE A 23 46.18 20.00 -12.28
C ILE A 23 45.57 18.80 -12.99
N ASP A 24 44.27 18.77 -13.11
CA ASP A 24 43.52 17.69 -13.79
C ASP A 24 43.87 17.63 -15.31
N LYS A 25 43.98 18.79 -15.98
CA LYS A 25 44.40 18.87 -17.39
C LYS A 25 45.86 18.49 -17.62
N GLN A 26 46.78 18.80 -16.69
CA GLN A 26 48.17 18.42 -16.80
C GLN A 26 48.39 16.92 -16.54
N LEU A 27 47.66 16.34 -15.62
CA LEU A 27 47.75 14.91 -15.33
C LEU A 27 47.15 14.06 -16.46
N ASN A 28 46.03 14.50 -17.06
CA ASN A 28 45.39 13.79 -18.16
C ASN A 28 46.10 13.96 -19.51
N SER A 29 46.92 15.00 -19.70
CA SER A 29 47.60 15.26 -20.99
C SER A 29 48.97 14.63 -21.12
N THR A 30 49.62 14.22 -20.01
CA THR A 30 51.06 13.85 -20.06
C THR A 30 51.36 12.41 -19.69
N ASN A 31 50.44 11.64 -19.17
CA ASN A 31 50.75 10.26 -18.76
C ASN A 31 49.56 9.34 -18.77
N GLN A 32 49.53 8.43 -19.69
CA GLN A 32 48.65 7.26 -19.70
C GLN A 32 48.94 6.26 -18.53
N ALA A 33 49.90 6.57 -17.66
CA ALA A 33 50.33 5.73 -16.55
C ALA A 33 49.83 6.22 -15.17
N ILE A 34 49.17 7.39 -15.10
CA ILE A 34 48.58 7.86 -13.83
C ILE A 34 47.14 7.36 -13.76
N SER A 35 46.91 6.37 -12.94
CA SER A 35 45.54 5.97 -12.58
C SER A 35 44.86 7.16 -11.94
N ASN A 36 43.70 7.53 -12.43
CA ASN A 36 42.83 8.47 -11.73
C ASN A 36 42.65 7.96 -10.31
N ASP A 37 42.88 8.83 -9.34
CA ASP A 37 42.57 8.56 -7.92
C ASP A 37 41.04 8.61 -7.77
N ILE A 38 40.41 7.52 -8.13
CA ILE A 38 38.97 7.31 -7.94
C ILE A 38 38.83 6.68 -6.59
N LEU A 39 37.94 7.25 -5.75
CA LEU A 39 37.58 6.68 -4.48
C LEU A 39 37.35 5.17 -4.60
N ASP A 40 38.04 4.38 -3.77
CA ASP A 40 37.94 2.92 -3.76
C ASP A 40 36.53 2.41 -3.37
N GLU A 41 35.66 3.29 -2.84
CA GLU A 41 34.26 3.01 -2.58
C GLU A 41 33.37 3.65 -3.65
N LEU A 42 32.86 2.83 -4.54
CA LEU A 42 31.72 3.20 -5.33
C LEU A 42 30.52 3.33 -4.37
N GLN A 43 30.19 4.55 -4.00
CA GLN A 43 28.90 4.78 -3.34
C GLN A 43 27.82 4.47 -4.38
N LEU A 44 27.33 3.25 -4.34
CA LEU A 44 26.03 2.90 -4.90
C LEU A 44 25.00 3.74 -4.14
N VAL A 45 24.74 4.95 -4.66
CA VAL A 45 23.58 5.72 -4.26
C VAL A 45 22.38 4.96 -4.79
N ASN A 46 22.03 3.92 -4.05
CA ASN A 46 20.81 3.21 -4.30
C ASN A 46 19.74 3.92 -3.48
N PRO A 47 18.91 4.78 -4.08
CA PRO A 47 17.73 5.24 -3.40
C PRO A 47 16.98 3.97 -3.06
N ASN A 48 16.60 3.79 -1.81
CA ASN A 48 15.84 2.64 -1.34
C ASN A 48 14.46 2.65 -2.02
N ASN A 49 14.42 2.19 -3.27
CA ASN A 49 13.24 2.24 -4.15
C ASN A 49 12.19 1.19 -3.77
N SER A 50 12.45 0.38 -2.75
CA SER A 50 11.57 -0.70 -2.32
C SER A 50 11.29 -0.69 -0.80
N PRO A 51 10.79 0.42 -0.22
CA PRO A 51 10.58 0.52 1.21
C PRO A 51 9.51 -0.44 1.73
N ILE A 52 8.44 -0.69 0.97
CA ILE A 52 7.34 -1.58 1.37
C ILE A 52 7.80 -3.04 1.37
N ILE A 53 8.48 -3.49 0.32
CA ILE A 53 9.07 -4.84 0.27
C ILE A 53 10.06 -5.04 1.41
N SER A 54 10.93 -4.05 1.66
CA SER A 54 11.88 -4.10 2.78
C SER A 54 11.18 -4.23 4.13
N HIS A 55 10.05 -3.53 4.31
CA HIS A 55 9.23 -3.64 5.52
C HIS A 55 8.60 -5.03 5.66
N ILE A 56 8.12 -5.63 4.58
CA ILE A 56 7.55 -6.98 4.56
C ILE A 56 8.63 -8.02 4.89
N LEU A 57 9.81 -7.93 4.27
CA LEU A 57 10.93 -8.85 4.48
C LEU A 57 11.46 -8.78 5.91
N ARG A 58 11.66 -7.57 6.45
CA ARG A 58 12.09 -7.38 7.85
C ARG A 58 11.05 -7.91 8.84
N GLY A 59 9.77 -7.81 8.52
CA GLY A 59 8.68 -8.35 9.33
C GLY A 59 8.50 -9.86 9.23
N GLY A 60 9.31 -10.57 8.43
CA GLY A 60 9.20 -12.01 8.23
C GLY A 60 7.88 -12.46 7.59
N ARG A 61 7.23 -11.56 6.82
CA ARG A 61 5.91 -11.80 6.22
C ARG A 61 6.01 -12.41 4.82
N VAL A 62 6.91 -13.36 4.70
CA VAL A 62 7.05 -14.22 3.52
C VAL A 62 6.72 -15.63 3.94
N SER A 63 5.85 -16.30 3.19
CA SER A 63 5.47 -17.67 3.45
C SER A 63 5.44 -18.47 2.15
N GLU A 64 5.78 -19.73 2.25
CA GLU A 64 5.80 -20.63 1.10
C GLU A 64 4.39 -20.99 0.64
N THR A 65 4.26 -21.25 -0.64
CA THR A 65 3.07 -21.81 -1.26
C THR A 65 3.46 -22.96 -2.18
N THR A 66 2.57 -23.93 -2.32
CA THR A 66 2.74 -25.07 -3.23
C THR A 66 1.86 -24.96 -4.48
N SER A 67 1.08 -23.89 -4.58
CA SER A 67 0.14 -23.66 -5.69
C SER A 67 0.42 -22.36 -6.41
N THR A 68 0.16 -22.34 -7.69
CA THR A 68 0.23 -21.14 -8.54
C THR A 68 -0.98 -20.22 -8.38
N ALA A 69 -2.08 -20.72 -7.84
CA ALA A 69 -3.22 -19.94 -7.42
C ALA A 69 -3.27 -20.00 -5.89
N ILE A 70 -3.28 -18.85 -5.26
CA ILE A 70 -3.42 -18.71 -3.82
C ILE A 70 -4.82 -18.25 -3.49
N GLU A 71 -5.36 -18.76 -2.41
CA GLU A 71 -6.67 -18.39 -1.89
C GLU A 71 -6.56 -18.10 -0.39
N TRP A 72 -7.31 -17.12 0.07
CA TRP A 72 -7.49 -16.87 1.49
C TRP A 72 -8.90 -16.41 1.75
N ILE A 73 -9.29 -16.49 3.00
CA ILE A 73 -10.64 -16.21 3.45
C ILE A 73 -10.58 -15.03 4.40
N ASP A 74 -11.33 -13.98 4.07
CA ASP A 74 -11.55 -12.87 4.98
C ASP A 74 -12.94 -13.01 5.63
N HIS A 75 -12.94 -13.02 6.96
CA HIS A 75 -14.16 -13.06 7.75
C HIS A 75 -14.22 -11.80 8.62
N TYR A 76 -15.28 -11.04 8.49
CA TYR A 76 -15.49 -9.83 9.24
C TYR A 76 -16.91 -9.75 9.79
N GLU A 77 -17.06 -9.02 10.88
CA GLU A 77 -18.34 -8.83 11.53
C GLU A 77 -19.33 -8.10 10.62
N ARG A 78 -20.61 -8.40 10.81
CA ARG A 78 -21.68 -7.74 10.09
C ARG A 78 -21.75 -6.27 10.53
N LYS A 79 -21.97 -5.40 9.55
CA LYS A 79 -22.25 -4.01 9.84
C LYS A 79 -23.60 -3.86 10.53
N VAL A 80 -23.66 -2.93 11.47
CA VAL A 80 -24.91 -2.52 12.12
C VAL A 80 -25.46 -1.22 11.56
N THR A 81 -24.69 -0.52 10.71
CA THR A 81 -25.05 0.78 10.15
C THR A 81 -24.80 0.82 8.65
N SER A 82 -25.73 1.36 7.88
CA SER A 82 -25.61 1.65 6.45
C SER A 82 -26.35 2.95 6.12
N SER A 83 -26.57 3.24 4.84
CA SER A 83 -27.37 4.38 4.40
C SER A 83 -28.33 3.96 3.30
N LEU A 84 -29.41 4.70 3.13
CA LEU A 84 -30.32 4.53 2.00
C LEU A 84 -29.60 4.84 0.70
N LYS A 85 -29.69 3.95 -0.28
CA LYS A 85 -29.14 4.17 -1.63
C LYS A 85 -30.04 5.08 -2.45
N VAL A 86 -31.35 4.95 -2.26
CA VAL A 86 -32.38 5.71 -2.96
C VAL A 86 -33.28 6.36 -1.92
N ALA A 87 -33.79 7.54 -2.23
CA ALA A 87 -34.79 8.20 -1.37
C ALA A 87 -36.00 7.29 -1.17
N LEU A 88 -36.47 7.20 0.09
CA LEU A 88 -37.61 6.38 0.47
C LEU A 88 -38.87 7.25 0.46
N SER A 89 -39.80 6.97 -0.44
CA SER A 89 -41.05 7.70 -0.54
C SER A 89 -41.99 7.35 0.60
N ALA A 90 -42.94 8.25 0.91
CA ALA A 90 -44.02 7.99 1.83
C ALA A 90 -44.82 6.75 1.39
N GLY A 91 -45.00 5.79 2.27
CA GLY A 91 -45.75 4.56 1.98
C GLY A 91 -44.98 3.51 1.14
N ALA A 92 -43.71 3.71 0.84
CA ALA A 92 -42.90 2.70 0.17
C ALA A 92 -42.78 1.45 1.04
N THR A 93 -42.97 0.28 0.44
CA THR A 93 -42.86 -1.04 1.08
C THR A 93 -41.54 -1.73 0.75
N GLU A 94 -40.67 -1.10 -0.05
CA GLU A 94 -39.35 -1.58 -0.41
C GLU A 94 -38.30 -0.53 -0.04
N ILE A 95 -37.20 -0.97 0.57
CA ILE A 95 -36.03 -0.13 0.82
C ILE A 95 -34.85 -0.64 0.03
N GLN A 96 -33.95 0.28 -0.38
CA GLN A 96 -32.65 -0.06 -0.93
C GLN A 96 -31.56 0.62 -0.12
N VAL A 97 -30.59 -0.15 0.33
CA VAL A 97 -29.46 0.31 1.14
C VAL A 97 -28.15 0.20 0.36
N ILE A 98 -27.12 0.89 0.81
CA ILE A 98 -25.80 0.79 0.20
C ILE A 98 -25.14 -0.55 0.52
N ASP A 99 -25.23 -0.98 1.77
CA ASP A 99 -24.66 -2.25 2.24
C ASP A 99 -25.77 -3.23 2.62
N GLU A 100 -25.79 -4.38 1.98
CA GLU A 100 -26.78 -5.45 2.25
C GLU A 100 -26.63 -6.09 3.63
N ASP A 101 -25.49 -5.90 4.27
CA ASP A 101 -25.15 -6.51 5.56
C ASP A 101 -26.16 -6.26 6.68
N ILE A 102 -26.84 -5.11 6.64
CA ILE A 102 -27.87 -4.75 7.62
C ILE A 102 -29.22 -5.40 7.32
N LEU A 103 -29.41 -5.90 6.09
CA LEU A 103 -30.67 -6.52 5.67
C LEU A 103 -30.73 -7.97 6.12
N VAL A 104 -31.40 -8.22 7.21
CA VAL A 104 -31.69 -9.55 7.72
C VAL A 104 -33.20 -9.71 7.80
N GLN A 105 -33.70 -10.87 7.42
CA GLN A 105 -35.11 -11.16 7.55
C GLN A 105 -35.53 -11.04 9.04
N ASP A 106 -36.65 -10.41 9.30
CA ASP A 106 -37.18 -10.09 10.61
C ASP A 106 -36.37 -9.09 11.45
N ALA A 107 -35.27 -8.53 10.92
CA ALA A 107 -34.55 -7.48 11.63
C ALA A 107 -35.35 -6.17 11.69
N LEU A 108 -35.17 -5.44 12.78
CA LEU A 108 -35.64 -4.08 12.93
C LEU A 108 -34.58 -3.11 12.48
N LEU A 109 -34.95 -2.15 11.66
CA LEU A 109 -34.09 -1.08 11.18
C LEU A 109 -34.63 0.26 11.67
N SER A 110 -33.77 1.09 12.22
CA SER A 110 -34.07 2.48 12.56
C SER A 110 -33.67 3.39 11.40
N ILE A 111 -34.59 4.22 10.93
CA ILE A 111 -34.38 5.22 9.88
C ILE A 111 -34.88 6.56 10.43
N GLY A 112 -33.98 7.36 11.02
CA GLY A 112 -34.36 8.52 11.80
C GLY A 112 -35.19 8.09 13.03
N ASP A 113 -36.43 8.62 13.18
CA ASP A 113 -37.33 8.29 14.29
C ASP A 113 -38.26 7.12 13.96
N GLU A 114 -38.18 6.56 12.77
CA GLU A 114 -39.05 5.46 12.34
C GLU A 114 -38.35 4.11 12.48
N ILE A 115 -39.08 3.12 13.03
CA ILE A 115 -38.66 1.73 13.03
C ILE A 115 -39.36 0.98 11.90
N VAL A 116 -38.57 0.25 11.15
CA VAL A 116 -39.00 -0.50 9.97
C VAL A 116 -38.62 -1.96 10.17
N LYS A 117 -39.55 -2.90 9.96
CA LYS A 117 -39.30 -4.34 10.05
C LYS A 117 -39.02 -4.90 8.64
N VAL A 118 -37.93 -5.64 8.48
CA VAL A 118 -37.59 -6.35 7.24
C VAL A 118 -38.43 -7.63 7.14
N ILE A 119 -39.22 -7.75 6.08
CA ILE A 119 -40.01 -8.94 5.79
C ILE A 119 -39.22 -9.96 4.99
N LYS A 120 -38.63 -9.49 3.88
CA LYS A 120 -37.92 -10.35 2.97
C LYS A 120 -36.73 -9.59 2.33
N VAL A 121 -35.58 -10.22 2.34
CA VAL A 121 -34.38 -9.70 1.67
C VAL A 121 -34.43 -10.11 0.19
N LYS A 122 -34.12 -9.17 -0.71
CA LYS A 122 -34.04 -9.34 -2.15
C LYS A 122 -32.60 -9.14 -2.64
N THR A 123 -32.37 -9.41 -3.90
CA THR A 123 -31.13 -9.06 -4.59
C THR A 123 -30.94 -7.54 -4.69
N ASP A 124 -29.73 -7.07 -5.05
CA ASP A 124 -29.40 -5.65 -5.25
C ASP A 124 -29.56 -4.76 -4.02
N ASN A 125 -29.27 -5.28 -2.83
CA ASN A 125 -29.34 -4.57 -1.56
C ASN A 125 -30.74 -4.01 -1.25
N LYS A 126 -31.78 -4.74 -1.67
CA LYS A 126 -33.20 -4.39 -1.47
C LYS A 126 -33.85 -5.30 -0.45
N ALA A 127 -34.86 -4.78 0.22
CA ALA A 127 -35.70 -5.56 1.10
C ALA A 127 -37.14 -5.05 1.09
N ASP A 128 -38.10 -5.99 1.18
CA ASP A 128 -39.48 -5.66 1.51
C ASP A 128 -39.58 -5.40 3.00
N VAL A 129 -40.30 -4.34 3.36
CA VAL A 129 -40.36 -3.85 4.72
C VAL A 129 -41.77 -3.46 5.15
N THR A 130 -42.05 -3.58 6.43
CA THR A 130 -43.20 -2.95 7.07
C THR A 130 -42.73 -1.68 7.76
N ARG A 131 -43.36 -0.55 7.39
CA ARG A 131 -43.08 0.77 7.95
C ARG A 131 -43.87 1.03 9.24
N GLY A 132 -43.36 1.98 10.06
CA GLY A 132 -44.05 2.37 11.28
C GLY A 132 -44.20 1.22 12.30
N TYR A 133 -43.21 0.35 12.40
CA TYR A 133 -43.23 -0.79 13.33
C TYR A 133 -42.94 -0.35 14.76
N ALA A 134 -43.27 -1.21 15.73
CA ALA A 134 -43.00 -1.01 17.17
C ALA A 134 -43.62 0.30 17.74
N GLY A 135 -44.79 0.71 17.26
CA GLY A 135 -45.49 1.91 17.75
C GLY A 135 -44.93 3.23 17.22
N THR A 136 -43.99 3.19 16.28
CA THR A 136 -43.51 4.40 15.59
C THR A 136 -44.42 4.78 14.43
N THR A 137 -44.49 6.07 14.12
CA THR A 137 -45.30 6.55 13.01
C THR A 137 -44.47 6.52 11.73
N SER A 138 -45.03 5.97 10.64
CA SER A 138 -44.34 6.05 9.36
C SER A 138 -44.21 7.51 8.91
N THR A 139 -43.01 7.87 8.48
CA THR A 139 -42.73 9.23 7.99
C THR A 139 -43.60 9.56 6.79
N THR A 140 -44.37 10.63 6.87
CA THR A 140 -45.33 11.07 5.83
C THR A 140 -44.64 11.75 4.64
N GLY A 141 -43.39 12.16 4.80
CA GLY A 141 -42.55 12.74 3.74
C GLY A 141 -41.60 11.75 3.14
N ASN A 142 -40.85 12.19 2.11
CA ASN A 142 -39.76 11.43 1.55
C ASN A 142 -38.55 11.51 2.46
N ILE A 143 -37.97 10.33 2.81
CA ILE A 143 -36.68 10.25 3.48
C ILE A 143 -35.59 10.33 2.41
N ALA A 144 -34.66 11.28 2.56
CA ALA A 144 -33.61 11.52 1.56
C ALA A 144 -32.69 10.31 1.38
N ALA A 145 -32.14 10.16 0.17
CA ALA A 145 -31.02 9.24 -0.05
C ALA A 145 -29.84 9.61 0.89
N ASN A 146 -29.00 8.64 1.20
CA ASN A 146 -27.89 8.73 2.16
C ASN A 146 -28.30 8.95 3.62
N THR A 147 -29.61 8.91 3.97
CA THR A 147 -30.03 8.86 5.37
C THR A 147 -29.50 7.58 6.03
N ILE A 148 -28.97 7.71 7.24
CA ILE A 148 -28.40 6.60 8.00
C ILE A 148 -29.51 5.63 8.37
N VAL A 149 -29.23 4.34 8.17
CA VAL A 149 -30.07 3.21 8.57
C VAL A 149 -29.27 2.37 9.55
N GLN A 150 -29.83 2.13 10.72
CA GLN A 150 -29.17 1.36 11.76
C GLN A 150 -29.98 0.08 12.05
N SER A 151 -29.28 -1.07 12.09
CA SER A 151 -29.87 -2.34 12.46
C SER A 151 -29.97 -2.45 13.97
N LEU A 152 -31.16 -2.69 14.47
CA LEU A 152 -31.44 -2.93 15.90
C LEU A 152 -31.41 -4.44 16.25
N GLY A 153 -31.21 -5.30 15.22
CA GLY A 153 -31.21 -6.75 15.40
C GLY A 153 -32.62 -7.36 15.19
N ILE A 154 -32.76 -8.61 15.63
CA ILE A 154 -33.99 -9.36 15.49
C ILE A 154 -34.64 -9.47 16.88
N GLU A 155 -35.87 -9.06 16.98
CA GLU A 155 -36.69 -9.25 18.19
C GLU A 155 -37.53 -10.52 18.08
N MET A 156 -37.64 -11.23 19.18
CA MET A 156 -38.43 -12.45 19.28
C MET A 156 -39.54 -12.28 20.31
N GLU A 157 -40.67 -12.90 20.01
CA GLU A 157 -41.76 -13.01 20.99
C GLU A 157 -41.38 -14.01 22.08
N GLU A 158 -41.90 -13.81 23.28
CA GLU A 158 -41.76 -14.76 24.39
C GLU A 158 -42.37 -16.12 24.00
N GLY A 159 -41.57 -17.19 24.05
CA GLY A 159 -41.96 -18.53 23.58
C GLY A 159 -42.03 -18.73 22.09
N GLY A 160 -41.54 -17.76 21.29
CA GLY A 160 -41.49 -17.84 19.84
C GLY A 160 -40.52 -18.91 19.35
N GLU A 161 -40.74 -19.40 18.13
CA GLU A 161 -39.83 -20.36 17.49
C GLU A 161 -38.50 -19.73 17.16
N LEU A 162 -37.41 -20.51 17.29
CA LEU A 162 -36.06 -20.09 16.90
C LEU A 162 -36.00 -19.79 15.40
N LYS A 163 -35.67 -18.55 15.07
CA LYS A 163 -35.50 -18.13 13.68
C LYS A 163 -34.18 -18.66 13.13
N LYS A 164 -34.12 -18.91 11.83
CA LYS A 164 -32.89 -19.32 11.17
C LYS A 164 -31.82 -18.28 11.39
N SER A 165 -30.65 -18.72 11.86
CA SER A 165 -29.49 -17.87 11.99
C SER A 165 -29.05 -17.32 10.61
N SER A 166 -28.87 -16.03 10.51
CA SER A 166 -28.29 -15.40 9.34
C SER A 166 -26.76 -15.40 9.48
N VAL A 167 -26.13 -16.49 9.05
CA VAL A 167 -24.68 -16.58 9.02
C VAL A 167 -24.17 -15.83 7.80
N ARG A 168 -23.19 -14.95 8.00
CA ARG A 168 -22.47 -14.35 6.90
C ARG A 168 -21.44 -15.34 6.39
N LEU A 169 -21.46 -15.59 5.09
CA LEU A 169 -20.44 -16.42 4.46
C LEU A 169 -19.12 -15.63 4.38
N PRO A 170 -18.00 -16.27 4.65
CA PRO A 170 -16.69 -15.65 4.48
C PRO A 170 -16.45 -15.29 3.01
N VAL A 171 -15.70 -14.23 2.77
CA VAL A 171 -15.33 -13.79 1.42
C VAL A 171 -14.07 -14.53 0.99
N HIS A 172 -14.16 -15.26 -0.11
CA HIS A 172 -13.04 -15.94 -0.73
C HIS A 172 -12.32 -14.99 -1.68
N ILE A 173 -11.04 -14.79 -1.45
CA ILE A 173 -10.18 -13.92 -2.26
C ILE A 173 -9.11 -14.79 -2.88
N THR A 174 -8.90 -14.62 -4.17
CA THR A 174 -7.92 -15.38 -4.93
C THR A 174 -6.90 -14.48 -5.61
N ASN A 175 -5.66 -14.93 -5.68
CA ASN A 175 -4.60 -14.28 -6.45
C ASN A 175 -3.72 -15.34 -7.10
N ASN A 176 -2.89 -14.95 -8.07
CA ASN A 176 -2.00 -15.86 -8.78
C ASN A 176 -0.55 -15.52 -8.49
N THR A 177 0.33 -16.52 -8.59
CA THR A 177 1.76 -16.28 -8.60
C THR A 177 2.19 -15.68 -9.93
N GLY A 178 3.21 -14.84 -9.89
CA GLY A 178 3.84 -14.27 -11.08
C GLY A 178 5.35 -14.43 -11.01
N ILE A 179 5.95 -14.80 -12.15
CA ILE A 179 7.40 -14.90 -12.27
C ILE A 179 7.98 -13.49 -12.40
N ILE A 180 9.05 -13.24 -11.65
CA ILE A 180 9.87 -12.05 -11.76
C ILE A 180 11.21 -12.50 -12.32
N TYR A 181 11.73 -11.78 -13.29
CA TYR A 181 12.92 -12.15 -14.03
C TYR A 181 13.75 -10.90 -14.34
N GLU A 182 15.06 -11.00 -14.15
CA GLU A 182 16.08 -10.04 -14.55
C GLU A 182 17.31 -10.79 -15.04
N GLU A 183 18.00 -10.22 -16.03
CA GLU A 183 19.22 -10.79 -16.58
C GLU A 183 20.35 -9.78 -16.64
N TYR A 184 21.56 -10.28 -16.60
CA TYR A 184 22.77 -9.51 -16.85
C TYR A 184 23.85 -10.36 -17.51
N GLU A 185 24.71 -9.71 -18.24
CA GLU A 185 25.81 -10.35 -19.00
C GLU A 185 27.14 -9.82 -18.51
N VAL A 186 28.11 -10.73 -18.35
CA VAL A 186 29.49 -10.38 -18.03
C VAL A 186 30.39 -10.93 -19.11
N THR A 187 31.02 -10.03 -19.91
CA THR A 187 31.92 -10.43 -20.96
C THR A 187 33.22 -11.00 -20.39
N GLU A 188 33.90 -11.87 -21.17
CA GLU A 188 35.17 -12.45 -20.75
C GLU A 188 36.24 -11.38 -20.47
N THR A 189 36.25 -10.30 -21.26
CA THR A 189 37.13 -9.16 -21.01
C THR A 189 36.80 -8.48 -19.65
N ALA A 190 35.52 -8.28 -19.34
CA ALA A 190 35.11 -7.63 -18.09
C ALA A 190 35.51 -8.43 -16.86
N LYS A 191 35.60 -9.77 -16.94
CA LYS A 191 36.04 -10.62 -15.81
C LYS A 191 37.53 -10.42 -15.49
N HIS A 192 38.32 -10.07 -16.47
CA HIS A 192 39.77 -9.87 -16.30
C HIS A 192 40.14 -8.40 -16.05
N LEU A 193 39.17 -7.50 -16.17
CA LEU A 193 39.38 -6.11 -15.79
C LEU A 193 39.17 -5.97 -14.29
N ASN A 194 40.04 -5.19 -13.68
CA ASN A 194 39.94 -4.80 -12.27
C ASN A 194 39.55 -3.32 -12.24
N PRO A 195 38.25 -3.01 -12.33
CA PRO A 195 37.81 -1.63 -12.40
C PRO A 195 38.05 -0.95 -11.03
N HIS A 196 38.64 0.26 -11.11
CA HIS A 196 38.84 1.08 -9.91
C HIS A 196 37.49 1.48 -9.27
N GLY A 197 37.46 1.58 -7.94
CA GLY A 197 36.30 2.07 -7.20
C GLY A 197 35.26 1.01 -6.85
N GLN A 198 35.57 -0.27 -6.98
CA GLN A 198 34.62 -1.37 -6.68
C GLN A 198 34.82 -2.02 -5.29
N GLY A 199 35.62 -1.43 -4.41
CA GLY A 199 35.82 -1.97 -3.06
C GLY A 199 36.32 -3.43 -3.02
N GLY A 200 37.03 -3.87 -4.08
CA GLY A 200 37.51 -5.25 -4.21
C GLY A 200 36.48 -6.26 -4.72
N LEU A 201 35.28 -5.84 -5.10
CA LEU A 201 34.25 -6.69 -5.71
C LEU A 201 34.60 -6.98 -7.18
N SER A 202 34.33 -8.18 -7.65
CA SER A 202 34.37 -8.50 -9.08
C SER A 202 33.23 -7.80 -9.83
N VAL A 203 33.41 -7.56 -11.14
CA VAL A 203 32.35 -7.00 -12.00
C VAL A 203 31.04 -7.81 -11.88
N ARG A 204 31.16 -9.14 -11.80
CA ARG A 204 30.01 -10.03 -11.63
C ARG A 204 29.26 -9.75 -10.32
N GLU A 205 29.97 -9.64 -9.19
CA GLU A 205 29.35 -9.39 -7.89
C GLU A 205 28.64 -8.05 -7.85
N LEU A 206 29.25 -7.01 -8.44
CA LEU A 206 28.66 -5.70 -8.55
C LEU A 206 27.37 -5.71 -9.38
N GLU A 207 27.41 -6.33 -10.57
CA GLU A 207 26.22 -6.43 -11.43
C GLU A 207 25.13 -7.29 -10.80
N SER A 208 25.49 -8.39 -10.09
CA SER A 208 24.54 -9.19 -9.33
C SER A 208 23.84 -8.38 -8.23
N GLN A 209 24.59 -7.56 -7.48
CA GLN A 209 23.98 -6.69 -6.44
C GLN A 209 23.05 -5.66 -7.05
N LYS A 210 23.47 -4.96 -8.11
CA LYS A 210 22.62 -3.99 -8.80
C LYS A 210 21.31 -4.63 -9.29
N LYS A 211 21.41 -5.81 -9.92
CA LYS A 211 20.24 -6.51 -10.44
C LYS A 211 19.31 -7.03 -9.34
N LYS A 212 19.83 -7.43 -8.18
CA LYS A 212 19.01 -7.77 -7.01
C LYS A 212 18.23 -6.56 -6.51
N ASP A 213 18.86 -5.39 -6.46
CA ASP A 213 18.19 -4.15 -6.05
C ASP A 213 17.12 -3.70 -7.07
N GLU A 214 17.42 -3.78 -8.38
CA GLU A 214 16.44 -3.52 -9.44
C GLU A 214 15.25 -4.47 -9.34
N MET A 215 15.50 -5.76 -9.09
CA MET A 215 14.46 -6.77 -8.92
C MET A 215 13.55 -6.48 -7.73
N LEU A 216 14.10 -6.02 -6.60
CA LEU A 216 13.31 -5.58 -5.45
C LEU A 216 12.41 -4.38 -5.80
N GLY A 217 12.91 -3.42 -6.59
CA GLY A 217 12.12 -2.30 -7.10
C GLY A 217 10.97 -2.74 -8.01
N ILE A 218 11.23 -3.71 -8.90
CA ILE A 218 10.21 -4.31 -9.77
C ILE A 218 9.17 -5.06 -8.92
N MET A 219 9.61 -5.80 -7.90
CA MET A 219 8.70 -6.47 -6.97
C MET A 219 7.77 -5.48 -6.27
N GLU A 220 8.29 -4.35 -5.80
CA GLU A 220 7.49 -3.31 -5.15
C GLU A 220 6.48 -2.69 -6.12
N ASN A 221 6.92 -2.39 -7.35
CA ASN A 221 6.01 -1.88 -8.36
C ASN A 221 4.89 -2.88 -8.69
N LYS A 222 5.21 -4.18 -8.83
CA LYS A 222 4.22 -5.24 -9.04
C LYS A 222 3.31 -5.42 -7.82
N LEU A 223 3.86 -5.32 -6.58
CA LEU A 223 3.08 -5.37 -5.35
C LEU A 223 2.02 -4.27 -5.30
N LEU A 224 2.37 -3.06 -5.70
CA LEU A 224 1.45 -1.92 -5.66
C LEU A 224 0.51 -1.89 -6.86
N ASN A 225 1.07 -1.98 -8.08
CA ASN A 225 0.39 -1.69 -9.34
C ASN A 225 0.02 -2.93 -10.17
N GLY A 226 0.40 -4.14 -9.75
CA GLY A 226 0.12 -5.37 -10.48
C GLY A 226 -1.36 -5.57 -10.78
N VAL A 227 -1.66 -6.11 -11.96
CA VAL A 227 -3.03 -6.45 -12.35
C VAL A 227 -3.15 -7.96 -12.39
N LYS A 228 -4.18 -8.51 -11.74
CA LYS A 228 -4.45 -9.95 -11.76
C LYS A 228 -4.82 -10.40 -13.17
N TYR A 229 -4.00 -11.28 -13.75
CA TYR A 229 -4.22 -11.77 -15.10
C TYR A 229 -3.69 -13.19 -15.27
N VAL A 230 -4.44 -14.01 -16.01
CA VAL A 230 -4.04 -15.38 -16.38
C VAL A 230 -4.39 -15.61 -17.84
N ASN A 231 -3.40 -16.03 -18.62
CA ASN A 231 -3.60 -16.48 -19.99
C ASN A 231 -2.65 -17.63 -20.29
N GLY A 232 -3.18 -18.85 -20.29
CA GLY A 232 -2.38 -20.06 -20.46
C GLY A 232 -1.28 -20.19 -19.41
N LYS A 233 -0.02 -20.13 -19.85
CA LYS A 233 1.15 -20.20 -18.96
C LYS A 233 1.57 -18.85 -18.38
N LEU A 234 1.08 -17.72 -18.94
CA LEU A 234 1.36 -16.39 -18.44
C LEU A 234 0.45 -16.08 -17.26
N ARG A 235 1.07 -15.80 -16.11
CA ARG A 235 0.37 -15.40 -14.90
C ARG A 235 0.98 -14.10 -14.37
N ILE A 236 0.11 -13.18 -13.98
CA ILE A 236 0.50 -11.92 -13.34
C ILE A 236 -0.21 -11.86 -11.99
N SER A 237 0.55 -11.61 -10.94
CA SER A 237 -0.01 -11.43 -9.61
C SER A 237 -0.73 -10.10 -9.51
N GLY A 238 -1.95 -10.11 -8.98
CA GLY A 238 -2.67 -8.89 -8.64
C GLY A 238 -1.97 -8.14 -7.51
N GLY A 239 -1.74 -6.86 -7.71
CA GLY A 239 -1.17 -5.97 -6.70
C GLY A 239 -2.23 -5.42 -5.74
N ILE A 240 -1.78 -4.66 -4.75
CA ILE A 240 -2.63 -4.09 -3.69
C ILE A 240 -3.78 -3.25 -4.29
N LYS A 241 -3.51 -2.39 -5.27
CA LYS A 241 -4.54 -1.56 -5.90
C LYS A 241 -5.60 -2.38 -6.61
N SER A 242 -5.20 -3.45 -7.30
CA SER A 242 -6.14 -4.35 -7.99
C SER A 242 -7.05 -5.07 -6.99
N LEU A 243 -6.47 -5.59 -5.90
CA LEU A 243 -7.21 -6.29 -4.86
C LEU A 243 -8.15 -5.33 -4.09
N ILE A 244 -7.71 -4.11 -3.77
CA ILE A 244 -8.56 -3.09 -3.15
C ILE A 244 -9.70 -2.69 -4.08
N LYS A 245 -9.46 -2.58 -5.39
CA LYS A 245 -10.51 -2.28 -6.35
C LYS A 245 -11.63 -3.33 -6.37
N GLU A 246 -11.29 -4.60 -6.16
CA GLU A 246 -12.25 -5.71 -6.16
C GLU A 246 -12.98 -5.84 -4.81
N HIS A 247 -12.31 -5.69 -3.69
CA HIS A 247 -12.82 -6.04 -2.37
C HIS A 247 -12.70 -4.95 -1.32
N GLY A 248 -11.94 -3.89 -1.57
CA GLY A 248 -11.66 -2.79 -0.63
C GLY A 248 -12.51 -1.55 -0.85
N ILE A 249 -11.97 -0.42 -0.42
CA ILE A 249 -12.60 0.90 -0.53
C ILE A 249 -11.83 1.74 -1.55
N VAL A 250 -12.49 2.23 -2.59
CA VAL A 250 -11.92 3.17 -3.55
C VAL A 250 -12.62 4.51 -3.39
N LEU A 251 -11.85 5.56 -3.12
CA LEU A 251 -12.33 6.93 -3.00
C LEU A 251 -11.76 7.78 -4.13
N ASP A 252 -12.54 8.73 -4.59
CA ASP A 252 -12.13 9.74 -5.58
C ASP A 252 -11.96 11.08 -4.87
N ALA A 253 -10.77 11.65 -4.92
CA ALA A 253 -10.48 12.95 -4.32
C ALA A 253 -11.05 14.13 -5.13
N GLY A 254 -11.62 13.88 -6.34
CA GLY A 254 -12.22 14.92 -7.17
C GLY A 254 -11.23 16.02 -7.56
N ASN A 255 -9.97 15.68 -7.78
CA ASN A 255 -8.90 16.63 -8.11
C ASN A 255 -8.66 17.70 -7.01
N GLN A 256 -8.89 17.34 -5.73
CA GLN A 256 -8.54 18.16 -4.57
C GLN A 256 -7.13 17.84 -4.10
N PRO A 257 -6.38 18.83 -3.56
CA PRO A 257 -5.07 18.58 -2.97
C PRO A 257 -5.21 17.70 -1.73
N PHE A 258 -4.11 17.06 -1.34
CA PHE A 258 -4.09 16.30 -0.10
C PHE A 258 -4.42 17.22 1.09
N SER A 259 -5.37 16.81 1.91
CA SER A 259 -5.81 17.53 3.10
C SER A 259 -6.11 16.55 4.24
N VAL A 260 -6.12 17.05 5.47
CA VAL A 260 -6.52 16.27 6.64
C VAL A 260 -7.99 15.85 6.53
N ASP A 261 -8.83 16.65 5.90
CA ASP A 261 -10.25 16.31 5.68
C ASP A 261 -10.40 15.14 4.72
N LEU A 262 -9.60 15.09 3.65
CA LEU A 262 -9.57 13.96 2.73
C LEU A 262 -9.13 12.67 3.44
N LEU A 263 -8.07 12.76 4.26
CA LEU A 263 -7.61 11.64 5.07
C LEU A 263 -8.68 11.22 6.09
N THR A 264 -9.33 12.17 6.75
CA THR A 264 -10.43 11.90 7.69
C THR A 264 -11.60 11.20 7.00
N THR A 265 -11.89 11.54 5.75
CA THR A 265 -12.92 10.87 4.95
C THR A 265 -12.52 9.40 4.67
N ALA A 266 -11.27 9.14 4.34
CA ALA A 266 -10.75 7.79 4.15
C ALA A 266 -10.81 6.98 5.46
N VAL A 267 -10.42 7.59 6.58
CA VAL A 267 -10.51 6.99 7.93
C VAL A 267 -11.97 6.69 8.32
N LYS A 268 -12.89 7.62 8.08
CA LYS A 268 -14.34 7.39 8.30
C LYS A 268 -14.86 6.22 7.50
N ALA A 269 -14.41 6.07 6.24
CA ALA A 269 -14.82 4.94 5.40
C ALA A 269 -14.40 3.58 6.01
N ILE A 270 -13.23 3.50 6.65
CA ILE A 270 -12.78 2.31 7.38
C ILE A 270 -13.64 2.08 8.62
N VAL A 271 -13.83 3.12 9.45
CA VAL A 271 -14.61 3.03 10.69
C VAL A 271 -16.03 2.60 10.40
N ASN A 272 -16.64 3.13 9.34
CA ASN A 272 -18.00 2.77 8.93
C ASN A 272 -18.12 1.32 8.43
N LYS A 273 -17.00 0.70 8.04
CA LYS A 273 -16.95 -0.73 7.71
C LYS A 273 -16.98 -1.63 8.97
N GLY A 274 -16.64 -1.08 10.15
CA GLY A 274 -16.68 -1.78 11.43
C GLY A 274 -15.34 -2.42 11.83
N ASN A 275 -15.39 -3.41 12.70
CA ASN A 275 -14.24 -4.19 13.12
C ASN A 275 -13.85 -5.23 12.05
N PRO A 276 -12.54 -5.57 11.90
CA PRO A 276 -11.42 -5.13 12.75
C PRO A 276 -10.79 -3.77 12.38
N GLY A 277 -11.20 -3.14 11.27
CA GLY A 277 -10.56 -1.93 10.76
C GLY A 277 -10.51 -0.77 11.76
N ALA A 278 -11.60 -0.52 12.48
CA ALA A 278 -11.65 0.53 13.49
C ALA A 278 -10.70 0.26 14.68
N ALA A 279 -10.56 -1.00 15.09
CA ALA A 279 -9.65 -1.39 16.16
C ALA A 279 -8.18 -1.22 15.74
N ASP A 280 -7.85 -1.59 14.50
CA ASP A 280 -6.50 -1.45 13.95
C ASP A 280 -6.11 0.02 13.72
N LEU A 281 -7.06 0.89 13.34
CA LEU A 281 -6.84 2.34 13.29
C LEU A 281 -6.51 2.91 14.67
N LYS A 282 -7.29 2.53 15.68
CA LYS A 282 -7.06 2.96 17.06
C LYS A 282 -5.72 2.46 17.60
N ALA A 283 -5.29 1.28 17.17
CA ALA A 283 -3.99 0.71 17.51
C ALA A 283 -2.81 1.29 16.71
N GLY A 284 -3.05 2.24 15.78
CA GLY A 284 -2.00 2.89 14.98
C GLY A 284 -1.32 1.97 13.97
N LYS A 285 -2.01 0.93 13.48
CA LYS A 285 -1.44 -0.04 12.54
C LYS A 285 -1.57 0.38 11.07
N TYR A 286 -2.28 1.46 10.80
CA TYR A 286 -2.47 1.96 9.45
C TYR A 286 -1.37 2.92 9.02
N PHE A 287 -1.00 2.79 7.76
CA PHE A 287 -0.01 3.62 7.10
C PHE A 287 -0.65 4.33 5.91
N VAL A 288 -0.34 5.60 5.78
CA VAL A 288 -0.59 6.35 4.55
C VAL A 288 0.63 6.17 3.65
N CYS A 289 0.50 5.31 2.64
CA CYS A 289 1.53 5.11 1.63
C CYS A 289 1.38 6.19 0.58
N VAL A 290 2.39 7.06 0.45
CA VAL A 290 2.34 8.26 -0.39
C VAL A 290 3.52 8.34 -1.35
N PRO A 291 3.31 8.81 -2.59
CA PRO A 291 4.39 9.23 -3.48
C PRO A 291 5.02 10.54 -2.98
N TRP A 292 6.17 10.90 -3.53
CA TRP A 292 6.92 12.09 -3.12
C TRP A 292 6.11 13.39 -3.23
N ASP A 293 5.30 13.54 -4.28
CA ASP A 293 4.50 14.75 -4.51
C ASP A 293 3.49 14.99 -3.38
N ILE A 294 2.81 13.93 -2.93
CA ILE A 294 1.87 14.03 -1.81
C ILE A 294 2.64 14.18 -0.48
N ALA A 295 3.80 13.53 -0.32
CA ALA A 295 4.62 13.72 0.87
C ALA A 295 5.05 15.18 1.07
N ILE A 296 5.35 15.91 -0.02
CA ILE A 296 5.64 17.34 0.00
C ILE A 296 4.39 18.14 0.44
N GLN A 297 3.20 17.76 -0.01
CA GLN A 297 1.95 18.41 0.42
C GLN A 297 1.72 18.18 1.92
N ILE A 298 1.95 16.98 2.43
CA ILE A 298 1.82 16.63 3.85
C ILE A 298 2.74 17.52 4.69
N ASN A 299 3.98 17.77 4.26
CA ASN A 299 4.92 18.61 4.98
C ASN A 299 4.49 20.09 5.08
N LYS A 300 3.53 20.53 4.26
CA LYS A 300 2.94 21.87 4.32
C LYS A 300 1.74 21.96 5.29
N LEU A 301 1.27 20.83 5.83
CA LEU A 301 0.15 20.82 6.76
C LEU A 301 0.51 21.49 8.09
N ASN A 302 -0.54 21.90 8.82
CA ASN A 302 -0.39 22.58 10.10
C ASN A 302 0.24 21.63 11.14
N LYS A 303 1.26 22.14 11.85
CA LYS A 303 2.02 21.38 12.86
C LYS A 303 1.17 20.93 14.06
N ASP A 304 0.03 21.59 14.33
CA ASP A 304 -0.86 21.24 15.44
C ASP A 304 -1.58 19.88 15.24
N ILE A 305 -1.67 19.44 13.99
CA ILE A 305 -2.37 18.19 13.60
C ILE A 305 -1.37 17.06 13.33
N VAL A 306 -0.08 17.41 13.25
CA VAL A 306 0.95 16.51 12.74
C VAL A 306 2.04 16.33 13.77
N ARG A 307 2.42 15.08 14.04
CA ARG A 307 3.62 14.78 14.81
C ARG A 307 4.82 14.73 13.87
N ALA A 308 5.80 15.56 14.20
CA ALA A 308 7.05 15.63 13.46
C ALA A 308 8.20 15.13 14.33
N ASP A 309 9.04 14.28 13.77
CA ASP A 309 10.31 13.91 14.40
C ASP A 309 11.33 15.02 14.13
N ILE A 310 11.52 15.90 15.12
CA ILE A 310 12.47 17.01 15.04
C ILE A 310 13.79 16.53 15.62
N LYS A 311 14.76 16.22 14.77
CA LYS A 311 16.14 16.02 15.20
C LYS A 311 16.84 17.36 15.33
N GLU A 312 17.46 17.61 16.49
CA GLU A 312 18.05 18.90 16.92
C GLU A 312 19.05 19.57 15.94
N LYS A 313 19.47 18.91 14.87
CA LYS A 313 20.49 19.41 13.93
C LYS A 313 20.07 19.45 12.46
N VAL A 314 18.81 19.24 12.15
CA VAL A 314 18.34 19.20 10.76
C VAL A 314 17.40 20.36 10.50
N THR A 315 17.75 21.18 9.51
CA THR A 315 16.86 22.25 9.02
C THR A 315 15.77 21.62 8.18
N GLY A 316 14.57 21.51 8.73
CA GLY A 316 13.39 20.93 8.07
C GLY A 316 12.65 19.98 9.00
N THR A 317 11.36 19.81 8.73
CA THR A 317 10.47 18.94 9.49
C THR A 317 9.98 17.85 8.58
N VAL A 318 10.23 16.58 8.93
CA VAL A 318 9.63 15.43 8.25
C VAL A 318 8.45 14.95 9.07
N ILE A 319 7.28 14.92 8.47
CA ILE A 319 6.06 14.45 9.11
C ILE A 319 6.04 12.93 9.02
N THR A 320 6.05 12.28 10.17
CA THR A 320 6.04 10.81 10.28
C THR A 320 4.67 10.27 10.67
N GLU A 321 3.85 11.08 11.34
CA GLU A 321 2.53 10.68 11.84
C GLU A 321 1.51 11.81 11.67
N ILE A 322 0.28 11.42 11.34
CA ILE A 322 -0.87 12.32 11.27
C ILE A 322 -1.91 11.87 12.31
N VAL A 323 -2.29 12.77 13.19
CA VAL A 323 -3.30 12.51 14.21
C VAL A 323 -4.69 12.73 13.60
N THR A 324 -5.53 11.71 13.65
CA THR A 324 -6.93 11.78 13.24
C THR A 324 -7.85 11.51 14.42
N ASN A 325 -9.14 11.85 14.30
CA ASN A 325 -10.13 11.60 15.36
C ASN A 325 -10.29 10.12 15.72
N ALA A 326 -9.92 9.20 14.83
CA ALA A 326 -10.04 7.76 15.03
C ALA A 326 -8.72 7.08 15.45
N GLY A 327 -7.60 7.78 15.38
CA GLY A 327 -6.28 7.24 15.75
C GLY A 327 -5.15 7.96 15.06
N VAL A 328 -3.94 7.45 15.27
CA VAL A 328 -2.71 7.94 14.66
C VAL A 328 -2.42 7.11 13.41
N VAL A 329 -2.11 7.76 12.32
CA VAL A 329 -1.75 7.13 11.05
C VAL A 329 -0.33 7.54 10.70
N SER A 330 0.54 6.55 10.47
CA SER A 330 1.93 6.79 10.11
C SER A 330 2.08 7.05 8.61
N VAL A 331 2.93 8.00 8.25
CA VAL A 331 3.24 8.31 6.84
C VAL A 331 4.36 7.40 6.37
N PHE A 332 4.16 6.73 5.26
CA PHE A 332 5.11 5.80 4.69
C PHE A 332 5.41 6.15 3.22
N PRO A 333 6.67 6.36 2.84
CA PRO A 333 7.02 6.67 1.46
C PRO A 333 6.79 5.46 0.56
N ALA A 334 6.17 5.68 -0.58
CA ALA A 334 5.91 4.67 -1.61
C ALA A 334 6.17 5.27 -3.00
N PRO A 335 7.44 5.38 -3.41
CA PRO A 335 7.82 6.04 -4.67
C PRO A 335 7.25 5.36 -5.91
N SER A 336 6.90 4.08 -5.83
CA SER A 336 6.30 3.32 -6.92
C SER A 336 4.80 3.59 -7.14
N LEU A 337 4.16 4.42 -6.31
CA LEU A 337 2.79 4.88 -6.52
C LEU A 337 2.75 6.02 -7.54
N ALA A 338 1.62 6.11 -8.26
CA ALA A 338 1.39 7.25 -9.14
C ALA A 338 1.27 8.56 -8.30
N PRO A 339 1.72 9.71 -8.84
CA PRO A 339 1.83 10.95 -8.07
C PRO A 339 0.49 11.52 -7.58
N ASN A 340 -0.62 11.08 -8.19
CA ASN A 340 -1.98 11.56 -7.92
C ASN A 340 -2.83 10.60 -7.08
N GLU A 341 -2.21 9.68 -6.35
CA GLU A 341 -2.91 8.69 -5.53
C GLU A 341 -2.18 8.39 -4.23
N PHE A 342 -2.90 7.89 -3.24
CA PHE A 342 -2.32 7.34 -2.03
C PHE A 342 -3.13 6.15 -1.52
N LEU A 343 -2.48 5.33 -0.71
CA LEU A 343 -3.10 4.19 -0.07
C LEU A 343 -3.13 4.40 1.45
N LEU A 344 -4.26 4.08 2.08
CA LEU A 344 -4.38 3.96 3.52
C LEU A 344 -4.59 2.49 3.85
N ILE A 345 -3.51 1.83 4.24
CA ILE A 345 -3.46 0.37 4.40
C ILE A 345 -2.77 -0.05 5.69
N ASN A 346 -3.14 -1.21 6.20
CA ASN A 346 -2.41 -1.88 7.27
C ASN A 346 -1.28 -2.71 6.66
N LEU A 347 -0.05 -2.18 6.66
CA LEU A 347 1.12 -2.88 6.10
C LEU A 347 1.41 -4.22 6.80
N ASN A 348 0.93 -4.41 8.04
CA ASN A 348 1.11 -5.67 8.75
C ASN A 348 0.26 -6.81 8.20
N GLU A 349 -0.78 -6.49 7.44
CA GLU A 349 -1.65 -7.46 6.77
C GLU A 349 -1.16 -7.82 5.34
N VAL A 350 -0.13 -7.11 4.86
CA VAL A 350 0.49 -7.38 3.56
C VAL A 350 1.57 -8.43 3.73
N SER A 351 1.53 -9.46 2.89
CA SER A 351 2.49 -10.56 2.88
C SER A 351 2.80 -11.04 1.46
N LEU A 352 3.91 -11.72 1.31
CA LEU A 352 4.31 -12.38 0.07
C LEU A 352 4.15 -13.89 0.23
N ARG A 353 3.55 -14.53 -0.78
CA ARG A 353 3.48 -15.97 -0.93
C ARG A 353 4.49 -16.39 -1.99
N GLN A 354 5.51 -17.13 -1.59
CA GLN A 354 6.63 -17.53 -2.40
C GLN A 354 6.44 -18.97 -2.87
N LEU A 355 6.42 -19.18 -4.20
CA LEU A 355 6.46 -20.53 -4.76
C LEU A 355 7.89 -21.07 -4.80
N TYR A 356 8.82 -20.22 -5.20
CA TYR A 356 10.26 -20.42 -5.01
C TYR A 356 10.97 -19.06 -4.84
N PRO A 357 12.08 -19.04 -4.04
CA PRO A 357 12.81 -17.81 -3.76
C PRO A 357 13.53 -17.26 -4.99
N ILE A 358 14.00 -16.03 -4.90
CA ILE A 358 14.90 -15.47 -5.90
C ILE A 358 16.17 -16.31 -5.95
N LYS A 359 16.48 -16.85 -7.13
CA LYS A 359 17.69 -17.60 -7.42
C LYS A 359 18.46 -16.93 -8.54
N GLU A 360 19.76 -17.02 -8.45
CA GLU A 360 20.66 -16.63 -9.52
C GLU A 360 21.18 -17.89 -10.21
N GLU A 361 21.00 -17.99 -11.50
CA GLU A 361 21.41 -19.13 -12.30
C GLU A 361 22.26 -18.66 -13.48
N VAL A 362 23.16 -19.51 -13.93
CA VAL A 362 24.02 -19.26 -15.10
C VAL A 362 23.29 -19.77 -16.33
N GLY A 363 23.12 -18.91 -17.31
CA GLY A 363 22.54 -19.24 -18.60
C GLY A 363 23.52 -19.98 -19.53
N ALA A 364 23.01 -20.46 -20.64
CA ALA A 364 23.84 -21.07 -21.67
C ALA A 364 24.80 -20.03 -22.26
N LYS A 365 26.06 -20.42 -22.40
CA LYS A 365 27.06 -19.58 -23.03
C LYS A 365 26.88 -19.58 -24.55
N THR A 366 26.45 -18.45 -25.10
CA THR A 366 26.19 -18.28 -26.54
C THR A 366 27.23 -17.41 -27.23
N ALA A 367 28.05 -16.68 -26.43
CA ALA A 367 29.09 -15.78 -26.91
C ALA A 367 30.32 -15.82 -25.97
N LEU A 368 31.31 -14.94 -26.16
CA LEU A 368 32.44 -14.72 -25.24
C LEU A 368 31.98 -13.93 -23.99
N ALA A 369 30.82 -14.30 -23.43
CA ALA A 369 30.22 -13.70 -22.26
C ALA A 369 29.45 -14.78 -21.49
N ASP A 370 29.35 -14.62 -20.19
CA ASP A 370 28.51 -15.45 -19.36
C ASP A 370 27.24 -14.68 -19.03
N ASN A 371 26.12 -15.30 -19.33
CA ASN A 371 24.80 -14.77 -19.02
C ASN A 371 24.35 -15.28 -17.66
N TYR A 372 23.88 -14.38 -16.83
CA TYR A 372 23.31 -14.68 -15.52
C TYR A 372 21.87 -14.19 -15.49
N PHE A 373 20.99 -14.95 -14.85
CA PHE A 373 19.63 -14.53 -14.67
C PHE A 373 19.15 -14.78 -13.25
N LEU A 374 18.43 -13.78 -12.74
CA LEU A 374 17.74 -13.83 -11.47
C LEU A 374 16.26 -14.07 -11.73
N HIS A 375 15.69 -15.02 -11.06
CA HIS A 375 14.27 -15.27 -11.16
C HIS A 375 13.69 -15.75 -9.83
N GLY A 376 12.41 -15.49 -9.64
CA GLY A 376 11.64 -15.93 -8.49
C GLY A 376 10.15 -15.88 -8.80
N GLU A 377 9.34 -16.61 -8.07
CA GLU A 377 7.90 -16.62 -8.29
C GLU A 377 7.16 -16.32 -6.99
N TYR A 378 6.37 -15.25 -7.01
CA TYR A 378 5.67 -14.70 -5.86
C TYR A 378 4.23 -14.35 -6.19
N ALA A 379 3.38 -14.44 -5.17
CA ALA A 379 2.06 -13.83 -5.18
C ALA A 379 1.94 -12.84 -4.03
N HIS A 380 1.12 -11.82 -4.23
CA HIS A 380 0.83 -10.81 -3.23
C HIS A 380 -0.45 -11.19 -2.48
N GLN A 381 -0.42 -11.10 -1.17
CA GLN A 381 -1.57 -11.32 -0.30
C GLN A 381 -1.74 -10.11 0.61
N ILE A 382 -2.97 -9.64 0.72
CA ILE A 382 -3.37 -8.64 1.71
C ILE A 382 -4.65 -9.13 2.39
N LYS A 383 -4.63 -9.17 3.71
CA LYS A 383 -5.78 -9.57 4.53
C LYS A 383 -6.63 -8.35 4.87
N ASN A 384 -7.83 -8.62 5.36
CA ASN A 384 -8.76 -7.56 5.76
C ASN A 384 -8.99 -6.51 4.66
N LEU A 385 -9.10 -6.96 3.41
CA LEU A 385 -9.25 -6.11 2.23
C LEU A 385 -10.39 -5.08 2.32
N PRO A 386 -11.58 -5.40 2.88
CA PRO A 386 -12.66 -4.43 3.01
C PRO A 386 -12.32 -3.17 3.83
N PHE A 387 -11.23 -3.22 4.60
CA PHE A 387 -10.76 -2.11 5.43
C PHE A 387 -9.54 -1.39 4.86
N GLN A 388 -9.12 -1.73 3.65
CA GLN A 388 -8.04 -1.06 2.95
C GLN A 388 -8.60 -0.01 1.99
N VAL A 389 -7.97 1.16 1.92
CA VAL A 389 -8.46 2.29 1.13
C VAL A 389 -7.45 2.69 0.07
N HIS A 390 -7.94 2.89 -1.15
CA HIS A 390 -7.22 3.53 -2.24
C HIS A 390 -7.89 4.85 -2.59
N VAL A 391 -7.19 5.94 -2.45
CA VAL A 391 -7.64 7.27 -2.86
C VAL A 391 -6.94 7.67 -4.14
N LYS A 392 -7.72 8.01 -5.16
CA LYS A 392 -7.24 8.39 -6.49
C LYS A 392 -7.64 9.83 -6.84
N ASN A 393 -7.08 10.35 -7.93
CA ASN A 393 -7.36 11.70 -8.44
C ASN A 393 -7.08 12.80 -7.43
N VAL A 394 -6.00 12.67 -6.68
CA VAL A 394 -5.48 13.73 -5.82
C VAL A 394 -4.75 14.74 -6.70
N LYS A 395 -4.99 16.03 -6.49
CA LYS A 395 -4.31 17.09 -7.25
C LYS A 395 -2.83 17.14 -6.90
N ILE A 396 -2.00 17.08 -7.91
CA ILE A 396 -0.56 17.33 -7.81
C ILE A 396 -0.37 18.86 -7.70
N SER A 397 0.44 19.29 -6.74
CA SER A 397 0.72 20.73 -6.50
C SER A 397 1.79 21.26 -7.44
#